data_cc5b0a23c263875a9932a4287efdd62c
#
_entry.id   cc5b0a23c263875a9932a4287efdd62c
#
_cell.length_a   1.000
_cell.length_b   1.000
_cell.length_c   1.000
_cell.angle_alpha   90.00
_cell.angle_beta   90.00
_cell.angle_gamma   90.00
#
_symmetry.space_group_name_H-M   'P 1'
#
loop_
_entity.id
_entity.type
_entity.pdbx_description
1 polymer ?
#
loop_
_entity_poly.entity_id
_entity_poly.type
_entity_poly.pdbx_seq_one_letter_code
_entity_poly.pdbx_strand_id
1 'polypeptide(L)'
;TDTGIVDCLGWWNGLAGADLDGDGDTDYVVTNQGLNTPYKASPESPELLYYGVMDESGKPHIIEAKFEGKTLYPRRGLSCSSGAMPALRTRLKTFNKFATSSLSDLYSDARLKNARRFEANYLETSVLINDGKGSFTMNPLPRWAQLSRSNCVLLEDIDGDGKVDCFLGQNFYGAQPEIGHFDMGSSLFLKGLGDGNFEPILPVRSGIQIPGAVMSLNAVDLNGDGRKEIIYGVNRGRARVFSFLPN
;
A
#
# COMPACT_ATOMS: atom_id res chain seq x y z
N THR A 1 14.58 -12.37 -17.85
CA THR A 1 14.86 -13.16 -16.62
C THR A 1 13.63 -13.01 -15.74
N ASP A 2 13.04 -14.13 -15.34
CA ASP A 2 11.94 -14.12 -14.38
C ASP A 2 12.53 -13.83 -13.00
N THR A 3 12.13 -12.71 -12.41
CA THR A 3 12.61 -12.29 -11.09
C THR A 3 11.76 -12.86 -9.96
N GLY A 4 10.73 -13.66 -10.24
CA GLY A 4 9.77 -14.20 -9.27
C GLY A 4 8.71 -13.19 -8.80
N ILE A 5 8.80 -11.91 -9.18
CA ILE A 5 7.91 -10.83 -8.73
C ILE A 5 7.28 -10.03 -9.88
N VAL A 6 7.52 -10.43 -11.14
CA VAL A 6 7.07 -9.69 -12.33
C VAL A 6 5.55 -9.53 -12.38
N ASP A 7 4.81 -10.51 -11.88
CA ASP A 7 3.35 -10.52 -11.86
C ASP A 7 2.74 -9.91 -10.58
N CYS A 8 3.57 -9.44 -9.64
CA CYS A 8 3.11 -8.80 -8.41
C CYS A 8 2.86 -7.32 -8.62
N LEU A 9 1.66 -6.96 -9.03
CA LEU A 9 1.23 -5.60 -9.32
C LEU A 9 0.57 -5.00 -8.08
N GLY A 10 1.28 -4.12 -7.39
CA GLY A 10 0.82 -3.48 -6.14
C GLY A 10 0.73 -1.96 -6.22
N TRP A 11 0.23 -1.34 -5.16
CA TRP A 11 0.32 0.10 -4.93
C TRP A 11 1.54 0.41 -4.06
N TRP A 12 2.71 0.17 -4.65
CA TRP A 12 3.99 0.30 -3.97
C TRP A 12 4.29 1.75 -3.56
N ASN A 13 4.72 1.97 -2.32
CA ASN A 13 4.95 3.30 -1.75
C ASN A 13 6.38 3.53 -1.32
N GLY A 14 7.00 2.60 -0.63
CA GLY A 14 8.35 2.69 -0.10
C GLY A 14 9.14 1.42 -0.34
N LEU A 15 10.45 1.58 -0.38
CA LEU A 15 11.42 0.50 -0.56
C LEU A 15 12.64 0.79 0.33
N ALA A 16 13.10 -0.22 1.06
CA ALA A 16 14.39 -0.20 1.73
C ALA A 16 15.09 -1.55 1.55
N GLY A 17 16.41 -1.53 1.48
CA GLY A 17 17.22 -2.75 1.27
C GLY A 17 18.24 -2.94 2.38
N ALA A 18 18.44 -4.19 2.81
CA ALA A 18 19.45 -4.66 3.74
C ALA A 18 19.60 -6.17 3.58
N ASP A 19 20.66 -6.74 4.13
CA ASP A 19 20.79 -8.19 4.30
C ASP A 19 19.89 -8.61 5.50
N LEU A 20 18.78 -9.28 5.23
CA LEU A 20 17.76 -9.61 6.23
C LEU A 20 17.84 -11.04 6.75
N ASP A 21 18.54 -11.93 6.02
CA ASP A 21 18.67 -13.35 6.38
C ASP A 21 20.13 -13.77 6.66
N GLY A 22 21.09 -12.87 6.48
CA GLY A 22 22.50 -13.08 6.83
C GLY A 22 23.29 -13.81 5.76
N ASP A 23 22.80 -13.89 4.51
CA ASP A 23 23.48 -14.57 3.43
C ASP A 23 24.46 -13.68 2.63
N GLY A 24 24.45 -12.37 2.89
CA GLY A 24 25.32 -11.34 2.29
C GLY A 24 24.73 -10.68 1.07
N ASP A 25 23.58 -11.11 0.57
CA ASP A 25 22.88 -10.48 -0.53
C ASP A 25 21.90 -9.39 -0.01
N THR A 26 21.51 -8.48 -0.87
CA THR A 26 20.57 -7.43 -0.47
C THR A 26 19.14 -7.89 -0.69
N ASP A 27 18.40 -7.99 0.42
CA ASP A 27 16.95 -8.15 0.45
C ASP A 27 16.26 -6.80 0.52
N TYR A 28 14.94 -6.81 0.35
CA TYR A 28 14.15 -5.57 0.40
C TYR A 28 12.88 -5.74 1.21
N VAL A 29 12.47 -4.65 1.86
CA VAL A 29 11.09 -4.49 2.33
C VAL A 29 10.39 -3.49 1.42
N VAL A 30 9.23 -3.89 0.89
CA VAL A 30 8.38 -3.07 0.02
C VAL A 30 7.06 -2.76 0.72
N THR A 31 6.67 -1.49 0.77
CA THR A 31 5.43 -1.07 1.42
C THR A 31 4.29 -0.91 0.42
N ASN A 32 3.08 -1.24 0.86
CA ASN A 32 1.88 -1.27 0.03
C ASN A 32 0.66 -0.73 0.80
N GLN A 33 -0.53 -0.93 0.23
CA GLN A 33 -1.82 -0.47 0.76
C GLN A 33 -2.22 -1.17 2.07
N GLY A 34 -1.77 -2.41 2.27
CA GLY A 34 -2.24 -3.27 3.36
C GLY A 34 -3.59 -3.91 3.06
N LEU A 35 -4.09 -4.71 4.01
CA LEU A 35 -5.29 -5.53 3.83
C LEU A 35 -6.55 -4.97 4.51
N ASN A 36 -6.39 -4.00 5.42
CA ASN A 36 -7.52 -3.34 6.08
C ASN A 36 -8.06 -2.20 5.19
N THR A 37 -8.64 -2.59 4.08
CA THR A 37 -9.09 -1.70 3.01
C THR A 37 -10.34 -2.30 2.35
N PRO A 38 -11.23 -1.49 1.75
CA PRO A 38 -12.33 -2.00 0.91
C PRO A 38 -11.85 -2.68 -0.37
N TYR A 39 -10.61 -2.50 -0.77
CA TYR A 39 -10.02 -3.17 -1.93
C TYR A 39 -9.65 -4.61 -1.59
N LYS A 40 -9.96 -5.55 -2.51
CA LYS A 40 -9.75 -7.00 -2.32
C LYS A 40 -9.10 -7.58 -3.58
N ALA A 41 -7.84 -7.22 -3.76
CA ALA A 41 -7.08 -7.65 -4.93
C ALA A 41 -6.51 -9.06 -4.77
N SER A 42 -6.56 -9.84 -5.84
CA SER A 42 -5.84 -11.10 -6.02
C SER A 42 -5.44 -11.26 -7.49
N PRO A 43 -4.55 -12.21 -7.82
CA PRO A 43 -4.22 -12.50 -9.23
C PRO A 43 -5.45 -12.83 -10.09
N GLU A 44 -6.43 -13.55 -9.53
CA GLU A 44 -7.65 -13.94 -10.24
C GLU A 44 -8.70 -12.81 -10.27
N SER A 45 -8.59 -11.85 -9.37
CA SER A 45 -9.56 -10.75 -9.22
C SER A 45 -8.84 -9.44 -8.86
N PRO A 46 -8.07 -8.87 -9.79
CA PRO A 46 -7.35 -7.62 -9.53
C PRO A 46 -8.29 -6.43 -9.41
N GLU A 47 -7.88 -5.44 -8.67
CA GLU A 47 -8.50 -4.11 -8.69
C GLU A 47 -8.04 -3.38 -9.95
N LEU A 48 -8.98 -2.79 -10.67
CA LEU A 48 -8.72 -2.17 -11.96
C LEU A 48 -8.98 -0.66 -11.92
N LEU A 49 -8.16 0.07 -12.69
CA LEU A 49 -8.36 1.48 -12.96
C LEU A 49 -8.24 1.73 -14.46
N TYR A 50 -9.25 2.35 -15.03
CA TYR A 50 -9.26 2.80 -16.40
C TYR A 50 -9.13 4.33 -16.46
N TYR A 51 -8.28 4.81 -17.35
CA TYR A 51 -8.12 6.24 -17.64
C TYR A 51 -8.29 6.50 -19.12
N GLY A 52 -9.35 7.21 -19.50
CA GLY A 52 -9.65 7.51 -20.89
C GLY A 52 -10.98 8.21 -21.09
N VAL A 53 -11.35 8.44 -22.35
CA VAL A 53 -12.61 9.08 -22.72
C VAL A 53 -13.74 8.07 -22.60
N MET A 54 -14.64 8.29 -21.63
CA MET A 54 -15.71 7.35 -21.28
C MET A 54 -17.10 7.80 -21.70
N ASP A 55 -17.24 9.05 -22.19
CA ASP A 55 -18.51 9.63 -22.65
C ASP A 55 -18.30 10.50 -23.90
N GLU A 56 -19.35 11.19 -24.35
CA GLU A 56 -19.33 12.06 -25.51
C GLU A 56 -18.67 13.42 -25.27
N SER A 57 -18.24 13.71 -24.05
CA SER A 57 -17.61 15.00 -23.71
C SER A 57 -16.20 15.14 -24.31
N GLY A 58 -15.59 14.03 -24.72
CA GLY A 58 -14.19 13.97 -25.17
C GLY A 58 -13.16 14.14 -24.06
N LYS A 59 -13.59 14.29 -22.81
CA LYS A 59 -12.69 14.44 -21.65
C LYS A 59 -12.32 13.08 -21.07
N PRO A 60 -11.06 12.90 -20.61
CA PRO A 60 -10.68 11.67 -19.93
C PRO A 60 -11.29 11.61 -18.53
N HIS A 61 -11.68 10.42 -18.12
CA HIS A 61 -12.20 10.09 -16.79
C HIS A 61 -11.40 8.95 -16.18
N ILE A 62 -11.41 8.88 -14.85
CA ILE A 62 -10.87 7.78 -14.07
C ILE A 62 -12.02 6.91 -13.60
N ILE A 63 -11.98 5.62 -13.95
CA ILE A 63 -12.97 4.62 -13.54
C ILE A 63 -12.26 3.53 -12.75
N GLU A 64 -12.55 3.44 -11.45
CA GLU A 64 -12.18 2.31 -10.64
C GLU A 64 -13.19 1.18 -10.84
N ALA A 65 -12.70 -0.04 -11.00
CA ALA A 65 -13.51 -1.21 -11.24
C ALA A 65 -13.02 -2.42 -10.45
N LYS A 66 -13.98 -3.28 -10.10
CA LYS A 66 -13.74 -4.53 -9.37
C LYS A 66 -14.49 -5.68 -10.01
N PHE A 67 -14.01 -6.88 -9.80
CA PHE A 67 -14.74 -8.08 -10.15
C PHE A 67 -15.76 -8.46 -9.07
N GLU A 68 -16.96 -8.88 -9.49
CA GLU A 68 -17.90 -9.66 -8.70
C GLU A 68 -18.18 -10.95 -9.47
N GLY A 69 -17.57 -12.05 -9.01
CA GLY A 69 -17.45 -13.26 -9.80
C GLY A 69 -16.67 -13.03 -11.08
N LYS A 70 -17.27 -13.28 -12.24
CA LYS A 70 -16.64 -13.06 -13.56
C LYS A 70 -17.01 -11.72 -14.21
N THR A 71 -17.86 -10.93 -13.56
CA THR A 71 -18.37 -9.68 -14.13
C THR A 71 -17.66 -8.49 -13.51
N LEU A 72 -17.27 -7.54 -14.35
CA LEU A 72 -16.60 -6.32 -13.95
C LEU A 72 -17.65 -5.22 -13.69
N TYR A 73 -17.58 -4.61 -12.52
CA TYR A 73 -18.46 -3.52 -12.09
C TYR A 73 -17.67 -2.28 -11.71
N PRO A 74 -18.25 -1.06 -11.83
CA PRO A 74 -17.64 0.14 -11.29
C PRO A 74 -17.60 0.06 -9.76
N ARG A 75 -16.50 0.48 -9.15
CA ARG A 75 -16.39 0.56 -7.69
C ARG A 75 -17.21 1.73 -7.12
N ARG A 76 -17.30 2.82 -7.88
CA ARG A 76 -18.04 4.03 -7.47
C ARG A 76 -19.49 3.95 -7.90
N GLY A 77 -20.39 4.35 -6.99
CA GLY A 77 -21.82 4.40 -7.25
C GLY A 77 -22.25 5.49 -8.23
N LEU A 78 -23.53 5.47 -8.60
CA LEU A 78 -24.12 6.39 -9.58
C LEU A 78 -23.92 7.86 -9.21
N SER A 79 -24.01 8.23 -7.94
CA SER A 79 -23.85 9.63 -7.51
C SER A 79 -22.48 10.19 -7.88
N CYS A 80 -21.39 9.48 -7.52
CA CYS A 80 -20.03 9.88 -7.88
C CYS A 80 -19.82 9.85 -9.40
N SER A 81 -20.21 8.76 -10.06
CA SER A 81 -20.01 8.57 -11.50
C SER A 81 -20.77 9.62 -12.32
N SER A 82 -22.01 9.95 -11.91
CA SER A 82 -22.80 10.98 -12.62
C SER A 82 -22.38 12.41 -12.30
N GLY A 83 -21.69 12.64 -11.19
CA GLY A 83 -21.05 13.93 -10.92
C GLY A 83 -19.97 14.27 -11.94
N ALA A 84 -19.17 13.26 -12.34
CA ALA A 84 -18.16 13.39 -13.39
C ALA A 84 -18.75 13.30 -14.80
N MET A 85 -19.77 12.46 -14.99
CA MET A 85 -20.39 12.16 -16.29
C MET A 85 -21.93 12.26 -16.20
N PRO A 86 -22.53 13.47 -16.28
CA PRO A 86 -23.97 13.69 -16.07
C PRO A 86 -24.88 12.86 -16.97
N ALA A 87 -24.43 12.54 -18.18
CA ALA A 87 -25.17 11.70 -19.14
C ALA A 87 -25.52 10.30 -18.60
N LEU A 88 -24.73 9.76 -17.66
CA LEU A 88 -25.04 8.49 -17.00
C LEU A 88 -26.36 8.53 -16.25
N ARG A 89 -26.65 9.63 -15.53
CA ARG A 89 -27.89 9.78 -14.77
C ARG A 89 -29.11 9.86 -15.68
N THR A 90 -29.00 10.57 -16.80
CA THR A 90 -30.06 10.67 -17.80
C THR A 90 -30.36 9.32 -18.45
N ARG A 91 -29.31 8.54 -18.76
CA ARG A 91 -29.43 7.24 -19.44
C ARG A 91 -29.98 6.15 -18.51
N LEU A 92 -29.50 6.10 -17.26
CA LEU A 92 -29.80 4.98 -16.34
C LEU A 92 -31.00 5.23 -15.45
N LYS A 93 -31.33 6.49 -15.15
CA LYS A 93 -32.49 6.97 -14.39
C LYS A 93 -32.59 6.50 -12.93
N THR A 94 -32.17 5.27 -12.59
CA THR A 94 -32.29 4.70 -11.24
C THR A 94 -30.97 4.13 -10.73
N PHE A 95 -30.79 4.15 -9.41
CA PHE A 95 -29.65 3.51 -8.74
C PHE A 95 -29.60 2.00 -9.00
N ASN A 96 -30.76 1.34 -8.98
CA ASN A 96 -30.83 -0.11 -9.22
C ASN A 96 -30.34 -0.47 -10.62
N LYS A 97 -30.74 0.28 -11.64
CA LYS A 97 -30.25 0.05 -13.01
C LYS A 97 -28.75 0.21 -13.12
N PHE A 98 -28.17 1.21 -12.45
CA PHE A 98 -26.72 1.39 -12.40
C PHE A 98 -26.04 0.22 -11.68
N ALA A 99 -26.51 -0.16 -10.50
CA ALA A 99 -25.93 -1.22 -9.69
C ALA A 99 -25.93 -2.60 -10.35
N THR A 100 -26.89 -2.85 -11.24
CA THR A 100 -26.99 -4.12 -12.00
C THR A 100 -26.33 -4.08 -13.37
N SER A 101 -25.78 -2.94 -13.78
CA SER A 101 -25.08 -2.80 -15.07
C SER A 101 -23.60 -3.11 -14.93
N SER A 102 -23.08 -3.95 -15.82
CA SER A 102 -21.65 -4.21 -15.91
C SER A 102 -20.88 -2.95 -16.36
N LEU A 103 -19.57 -3.00 -16.23
CA LEU A 103 -18.70 -1.90 -16.69
C LEU A 103 -18.89 -1.66 -18.21
N SER A 104 -19.01 -2.73 -19.01
CA SER A 104 -19.25 -2.66 -20.45
C SER A 104 -20.61 -2.04 -20.80
N ASP A 105 -21.65 -2.33 -20.02
CA ASP A 105 -22.96 -1.70 -20.19
C ASP A 105 -22.93 -0.19 -19.95
N LEU A 106 -22.06 0.24 -19.02
CA LEU A 106 -21.93 1.64 -18.63
C LEU A 106 -21.07 2.45 -19.60
N TYR A 107 -19.94 1.89 -20.04
CA TYR A 107 -18.91 2.66 -20.75
C TYR A 107 -18.59 2.14 -22.16
N SER A 108 -19.20 1.05 -22.60
CA SER A 108 -18.95 0.29 -23.82
C SER A 108 -17.55 -0.35 -23.91
N ASP A 109 -17.46 -1.52 -24.52
CA ASP A 109 -16.20 -2.24 -24.70
C ASP A 109 -15.18 -1.45 -25.53
N ALA A 110 -15.64 -0.71 -26.53
CA ALA A 110 -14.75 0.08 -27.38
C ALA A 110 -14.03 1.18 -26.59
N ARG A 111 -14.72 1.87 -25.68
CA ARG A 111 -14.11 2.92 -24.84
C ARG A 111 -13.17 2.33 -23.81
N LEU A 112 -13.57 1.24 -23.16
CA LEU A 112 -12.72 0.52 -22.20
C LEU A 112 -11.44 -0.01 -22.86
N LYS A 113 -11.53 -0.55 -24.08
CA LYS A 113 -10.38 -1.04 -24.84
C LYS A 113 -9.41 0.08 -25.23
N ASN A 114 -9.92 1.28 -25.51
CA ASN A 114 -9.09 2.44 -25.86
C ASN A 114 -8.53 3.19 -24.65
N ALA A 115 -9.00 2.90 -23.45
CA ALA A 115 -8.50 3.50 -22.23
C ALA A 115 -7.18 2.85 -21.79
N ARG A 116 -6.34 3.61 -21.06
CA ARG A 116 -5.24 3.03 -20.32
C ARG A 116 -5.82 2.23 -19.17
N ARG A 117 -5.42 0.98 -19.03
CA ARG A 117 -5.79 0.08 -17.96
C ARG A 117 -4.60 -0.10 -17.04
N PHE A 118 -4.84 0.09 -15.74
CA PHE A 118 -3.92 -0.23 -14.65
C PHE A 118 -4.58 -1.27 -13.77
N GLU A 119 -3.77 -2.09 -13.10
CA GLU A 119 -4.27 -3.11 -12.19
C GLU A 119 -3.38 -3.24 -10.96
N ALA A 120 -3.98 -3.70 -9.86
CA ALA A 120 -3.29 -4.17 -8.68
C ALA A 120 -3.87 -5.53 -8.29
N ASN A 121 -3.01 -6.51 -8.12
CA ASN A 121 -3.35 -7.87 -7.72
C ASN A 121 -2.72 -8.26 -6.39
N TYR A 122 -1.90 -7.39 -5.82
CA TYR A 122 -1.18 -7.59 -4.57
C TYR A 122 -1.19 -6.32 -3.72
N LEU A 123 -1.65 -6.40 -2.47
CA LEU A 123 -1.79 -5.23 -1.58
C LEU A 123 -1.00 -5.33 -0.29
N GLU A 124 -0.32 -6.45 -0.03
CA GLU A 124 0.42 -6.66 1.21
C GLU A 124 1.77 -5.92 1.20
N THR A 125 2.12 -5.34 2.32
CA THR A 125 3.48 -4.90 2.63
C THR A 125 4.33 -6.12 2.89
N SER A 126 5.46 -6.28 2.19
CA SER A 126 6.17 -7.56 2.10
C SER A 126 7.68 -7.42 2.17
N VAL A 127 8.33 -8.52 2.48
CA VAL A 127 9.76 -8.74 2.31
C VAL A 127 9.99 -9.41 0.95
N LEU A 128 11.04 -8.99 0.26
CA LEU A 128 11.59 -9.65 -0.92
C LEU A 128 12.92 -10.26 -0.53
N ILE A 129 12.98 -11.57 -0.41
CA ILE A 129 14.23 -12.29 -0.14
C ILE A 129 14.92 -12.56 -1.48
N ASN A 130 16.16 -12.13 -1.61
CA ASN A 130 17.03 -12.32 -2.75
C ASN A 130 17.70 -13.70 -2.69
N ASP A 131 17.77 -14.43 -3.80
CA ASP A 131 18.48 -15.72 -3.87
C ASP A 131 19.94 -15.59 -4.34
N GLY A 132 20.45 -14.36 -4.44
CA GLY A 132 21.80 -14.06 -4.96
C GLY A 132 21.99 -14.34 -6.43
N LYS A 133 20.93 -14.77 -7.15
CA LYS A 133 20.99 -15.12 -8.59
C LYS A 133 20.04 -14.26 -9.43
N GLY A 134 19.41 -13.28 -8.81
CA GLY A 134 18.50 -12.34 -9.46
C GLY A 134 17.03 -12.71 -9.41
N SER A 135 16.67 -13.67 -8.56
CA SER A 135 15.27 -13.99 -8.26
C SER A 135 14.93 -13.59 -6.82
N PHE A 136 13.68 -13.23 -6.60
CA PHE A 136 13.16 -12.83 -5.31
C PHE A 136 11.98 -13.70 -4.91
N THR A 137 11.92 -14.04 -3.63
CA THR A 137 10.72 -14.62 -3.00
C THR A 137 10.01 -13.54 -2.21
N MET A 138 8.73 -13.29 -2.52
CA MET A 138 7.91 -12.30 -1.82
C MET A 138 7.16 -12.96 -0.68
N ASN A 139 7.43 -12.50 0.55
CA ASN A 139 6.78 -12.96 1.77
C ASN A 139 6.05 -11.79 2.45
N PRO A 140 4.75 -11.89 2.78
CA PRO A 140 4.05 -10.81 3.46
C PRO A 140 4.61 -10.59 4.87
N LEU A 141 4.75 -9.33 5.26
CA LEU A 141 5.04 -8.97 6.64
C LEU A 141 3.88 -9.37 7.56
N PRO A 142 4.12 -9.50 8.89
CA PRO A 142 3.09 -9.87 9.84
C PRO A 142 1.82 -9.05 9.73
N ARG A 143 0.68 -9.64 10.12
CA ARG A 143 -0.66 -9.03 10.01
C ARG A 143 -0.75 -7.58 10.50
N TRP A 144 0.02 -7.23 11.53
CA TRP A 144 0.04 -5.86 12.06
C TRP A 144 0.56 -4.82 11.06
N ALA A 145 1.45 -5.21 10.15
CA ALA A 145 1.91 -4.36 9.05
C ALA A 145 0.82 -4.10 8.01
N GLN A 146 -0.21 -4.96 7.94
CA GLN A 146 -1.29 -4.90 6.96
C GLN A 146 -2.52 -4.09 7.44
N LEU A 147 -2.51 -3.55 8.67
CA LEU A 147 -3.67 -2.87 9.25
C LEU A 147 -3.91 -1.47 8.67
N SER A 148 -2.91 -0.87 8.06
CA SER A 148 -3.02 0.42 7.39
C SER A 148 -2.02 0.50 6.24
N ARG A 149 -2.25 1.45 5.34
CA ARG A 149 -1.28 1.78 4.31
C ARG A 149 0.05 2.17 4.96
N SER A 150 1.13 1.55 4.50
CA SER A 150 2.49 1.93 4.83
C SER A 150 3.07 2.81 3.72
N ASN A 151 3.53 4.02 4.06
CA ASN A 151 4.01 5.02 3.10
C ASN A 151 5.53 4.98 2.94
N CYS A 152 6.24 4.62 3.99
CA CYS A 152 7.70 4.56 4.03
C CYS A 152 8.15 3.44 4.95
N VAL A 153 9.40 3.04 4.77
CA VAL A 153 10.08 1.98 5.53
C VAL A 153 11.51 2.41 5.83
N LEU A 154 12.02 1.99 6.97
CA LEU A 154 13.41 2.11 7.37
C LEU A 154 13.87 0.75 7.89
N LEU A 155 15.07 0.34 7.49
CA LEU A 155 15.77 -0.84 7.95
C LEU A 155 17.01 -0.42 8.71
N GLU A 156 17.15 -0.84 9.97
CA GLU A 156 18.28 -0.49 10.84
C GLU A 156 18.37 -1.49 11.98
N ASP A 157 19.56 -1.97 12.31
CA ASP A 157 19.82 -2.70 13.55
C ASP A 157 19.85 -1.68 14.70
N ILE A 158 18.68 -1.43 15.32
CA ILE A 158 18.53 -0.34 16.27
C ILE A 158 18.95 -0.74 17.69
N ASP A 159 18.87 -2.01 18.03
CA ASP A 159 19.23 -2.50 19.37
C ASP A 159 20.63 -3.13 19.42
N GLY A 160 21.34 -3.22 18.29
CA GLY A 160 22.72 -3.67 18.19
C GLY A 160 22.88 -5.20 18.35
N ASP A 161 21.82 -5.97 18.08
CA ASP A 161 21.88 -7.44 18.18
C ASP A 161 22.43 -8.12 16.91
N GLY A 162 22.79 -7.34 15.90
CA GLY A 162 23.34 -7.79 14.62
C GLY A 162 22.28 -8.21 13.62
N LYS A 163 21.00 -8.00 13.91
CA LYS A 163 19.88 -8.28 13.02
C LYS A 163 19.20 -6.98 12.64
N VAL A 164 18.84 -6.88 11.38
CA VAL A 164 18.20 -5.68 10.87
C VAL A 164 16.73 -5.64 11.28
N ASP A 165 16.33 -4.56 11.96
CA ASP A 165 14.95 -4.27 12.32
C ASP A 165 14.24 -3.47 11.23
N CYS A 166 12.90 -3.45 11.27
CA CYS A 166 12.08 -2.74 10.30
C CYS A 166 11.11 -1.76 10.99
N PHE A 167 11.11 -0.52 10.52
CA PHE A 167 10.19 0.52 10.95
C PHE A 167 9.29 0.92 9.79
N LEU A 168 7.97 0.90 10.02
CA LEU A 168 6.96 1.28 9.04
C LEU A 168 6.31 2.60 9.40
N GLY A 169 6.32 3.55 8.47
CA GLY A 169 5.56 4.78 8.57
C GLY A 169 4.18 4.59 7.93
N GLN A 170 3.12 4.65 8.75
CA GLN A 170 1.78 4.25 8.35
C GLN A 170 0.79 5.42 8.29
N ASN A 171 -0.43 5.10 7.87
CA ASN A 171 -1.62 5.93 7.76
C ASN A 171 -1.67 6.85 6.53
N PHE A 172 -2.89 7.04 6.01
CA PHE A 172 -3.14 7.90 4.87
C PHE A 172 -4.52 8.55 4.96
N TYR A 173 -4.55 9.88 4.92
CA TYR A 173 -5.75 10.72 5.03
C TYR A 173 -6.14 11.40 3.71
N GLY A 174 -5.40 11.13 2.63
CA GLY A 174 -5.63 11.72 1.31
C GLY A 174 -6.61 10.94 0.44
N ALA A 175 -7.22 9.89 0.97
CA ALA A 175 -8.26 9.15 0.25
C ALA A 175 -9.52 9.99 0.06
N GLN A 176 -10.33 9.62 -0.93
CA GLN A 176 -11.60 10.28 -1.14
C GLN A 176 -12.56 10.00 0.03
N PRO A 177 -13.46 10.95 0.37
CA PRO A 177 -14.36 10.81 1.52
C PRO A 177 -15.19 9.52 1.53
N GLU A 178 -15.56 9.02 0.34
CA GLU A 178 -16.36 7.80 0.18
C GLU A 178 -15.60 6.52 0.54
N ILE A 179 -14.27 6.56 0.51
CA ILE A 179 -13.41 5.42 0.87
C ILE A 179 -13.05 5.47 2.35
N GLY A 180 -13.03 6.68 2.93
CA GLY A 180 -12.61 6.93 4.31
C GLY A 180 -11.10 7.04 4.47
N HIS A 181 -10.63 7.09 5.71
CA HIS A 181 -9.22 7.19 6.04
C HIS A 181 -8.62 5.79 6.23
N PHE A 182 -7.33 5.66 5.94
CA PHE A 182 -6.53 4.49 6.30
C PHE A 182 -5.71 4.86 7.52
N ASP A 183 -6.29 4.74 8.74
CA ASP A 183 -5.76 5.29 9.99
C ASP A 183 -5.71 4.29 11.15
N MET A 184 -5.81 3.01 10.87
CA MET A 184 -5.69 1.93 11.87
C MET A 184 -4.24 1.64 12.30
N GLY A 185 -3.26 2.22 11.61
CA GLY A 185 -1.85 2.12 11.98
C GLY A 185 -1.45 3.13 13.05
N SER A 186 -0.42 2.79 13.80
CA SER A 186 0.22 3.71 14.76
C SER A 186 1.69 3.94 14.45
N SER A 187 2.11 3.58 13.26
CA SER A 187 3.47 3.25 12.85
C SER A 187 4.02 2.05 13.64
N LEU A 188 4.69 1.16 12.97
CA LEU A 188 5.00 -0.15 13.53
C LEU A 188 6.51 -0.35 13.60
N PHE A 189 6.96 -0.87 14.74
CA PHE A 189 8.28 -1.46 14.91
C PHE A 189 8.17 -2.98 14.78
N LEU A 190 9.01 -3.54 13.93
CA LEU A 190 9.13 -4.96 13.67
C LEU A 190 10.57 -5.36 13.97
N LYS A 191 10.77 -6.19 15.01
CA LYS A 191 12.09 -6.71 15.36
C LYS A 191 12.51 -7.79 14.38
N GLY A 192 13.72 -7.67 13.83
CA GLY A 192 14.31 -8.65 12.95
C GLY A 192 14.68 -9.95 13.67
N LEU A 193 14.43 -11.10 13.01
CA LEU A 193 14.80 -12.41 13.53
C LEU A 193 16.10 -12.95 12.91
N GLY A 194 16.61 -12.28 11.84
CA GLY A 194 17.85 -12.62 11.15
C GLY A 194 17.70 -13.78 10.15
N ASP A 195 16.47 -14.09 9.76
CA ASP A 195 16.11 -15.13 8.79
C ASP A 195 15.09 -14.60 7.75
N GLY A 196 15.07 -13.26 7.53
CA GLY A 196 14.08 -12.60 6.68
C GLY A 196 12.70 -12.43 7.32
N ASN A 197 12.51 -12.92 8.55
CA ASN A 197 11.26 -12.79 9.29
C ASN A 197 11.33 -11.70 10.37
N PHE A 198 10.16 -11.23 10.81
CA PHE A 198 10.02 -10.14 11.76
C PHE A 198 8.97 -10.43 12.84
N GLU A 199 9.26 -10.01 14.09
CA GLU A 199 8.31 -10.00 15.20
C GLU A 199 7.73 -8.60 15.39
N PRO A 200 6.38 -8.40 15.36
CA PRO A 200 5.79 -7.10 15.61
C PRO A 200 5.90 -6.71 17.08
N ILE A 201 6.52 -5.57 17.35
CA ILE A 201 6.59 -4.97 18.68
C ILE A 201 5.52 -3.90 18.80
N LEU A 202 4.43 -4.23 19.48
CA LEU A 202 3.28 -3.36 19.59
C LEU A 202 3.56 -2.07 20.37
N PRO A 203 2.77 -0.99 20.17
CA PRO A 203 2.99 0.31 20.81
C PRO A 203 3.13 0.28 22.33
N VAL A 204 2.43 -0.63 23.00
CA VAL A 204 2.52 -0.82 24.47
C VAL A 204 3.92 -1.26 24.92
N ARG A 205 4.69 -1.92 24.05
CA ARG A 205 6.07 -2.37 24.32
C ARG A 205 7.10 -1.43 23.70
N SER A 206 6.90 -0.98 22.46
CA SER A 206 7.85 -0.12 21.77
C SER A 206 7.76 1.35 22.17
N GLY A 207 6.63 1.80 22.74
CA GLY A 207 6.36 3.23 22.96
C GLY A 207 6.05 4.01 21.68
N ILE A 208 6.19 3.40 20.50
CA ILE A 208 5.94 4.06 19.21
C ILE A 208 4.44 4.07 18.96
N GLN A 209 3.84 5.25 19.13
CA GLN A 209 2.43 5.49 18.83
C GLN A 209 2.27 6.84 18.13
N ILE A 210 2.09 6.78 16.81
CA ILE A 210 1.98 7.98 15.96
C ILE A 210 0.66 7.90 15.18
N PRO A 211 -0.37 8.65 15.60
CA PRO A 211 -1.69 8.59 14.96
C PRO A 211 -1.76 9.33 13.62
N GLY A 212 -0.71 10.07 13.24
CA GLY A 212 -0.67 10.83 11.98
C GLY A 212 -0.20 9.99 10.79
N ALA A 213 -0.35 10.55 9.58
CA ALA A 213 0.25 9.97 8.38
C ALA A 213 1.76 10.20 8.37
N VAL A 214 2.53 9.16 8.58
CA VAL A 214 3.99 9.21 8.51
C VAL A 214 4.42 9.04 7.07
N MET A 215 5.20 9.99 6.56
CA MET A 215 5.61 10.06 5.15
C MET A 215 7.11 9.86 4.95
N SER A 216 7.90 9.93 6.02
CA SER A 216 9.34 9.70 5.97
C SER A 216 9.85 9.14 7.29
N LEU A 217 10.92 8.36 7.19
CA LEU A 217 11.65 7.77 8.30
C LEU A 217 13.15 8.00 8.09
N ASN A 218 13.88 8.21 9.18
CA ASN A 218 15.34 8.27 9.14
C ASN A 218 15.90 7.79 10.48
N ALA A 219 17.10 7.22 10.44
CA ALA A 219 17.88 6.87 11.62
C ALA A 219 19.15 7.71 11.66
N VAL A 220 19.39 8.45 12.73
CA VAL A 220 20.56 9.30 12.88
C VAL A 220 20.89 9.47 14.36
N ASP A 221 22.18 9.49 14.70
CA ASP A 221 22.68 9.86 16.01
C ASP A 221 22.55 11.39 16.17
N LEU A 222 21.51 11.84 16.88
CA LEU A 222 21.21 13.26 17.07
C LEU A 222 22.00 13.90 18.22
N ASN A 223 22.38 13.11 19.20
CA ASN A 223 22.99 13.60 20.43
C ASN A 223 24.49 13.31 20.53
N GLY A 224 25.05 12.51 19.60
CA GLY A 224 26.46 12.16 19.54
C GLY A 224 26.88 11.08 20.52
N ASP A 225 25.94 10.25 21.00
CA ASP A 225 26.22 9.16 21.94
C ASP A 225 26.57 7.82 21.28
N GLY A 226 26.60 7.80 19.94
CA GLY A 226 26.90 6.64 19.12
C GLY A 226 25.71 5.74 18.84
N ARG A 227 24.51 6.11 19.28
CA ARG A 227 23.25 5.41 19.01
C ARG A 227 22.35 6.24 18.09
N LYS A 228 21.60 5.58 17.27
CA LYS A 228 20.69 6.28 16.35
C LYS A 228 19.31 6.46 16.98
N GLU A 229 18.76 7.65 16.81
CA GLU A 229 17.34 7.92 17.03
C GLU A 229 16.58 7.69 15.74
N ILE A 230 15.34 7.22 15.86
CA ILE A 230 14.41 7.12 14.72
C ILE A 230 13.55 8.37 14.64
N ILE A 231 13.62 9.05 13.51
CA ILE A 231 12.87 10.27 13.22
C ILE A 231 11.70 9.94 12.29
N TYR A 232 10.50 10.30 12.72
CA TYR A 232 9.27 10.17 11.94
C TYR A 232 8.80 11.52 11.44
N GLY A 233 8.75 11.71 10.11
CA GLY A 233 8.16 12.86 9.46
C GLY A 233 6.66 12.69 9.29
N VAL A 234 5.87 13.41 10.09
CA VAL A 234 4.40 13.31 10.12
C VAL A 234 3.79 14.40 9.24
N ASN A 235 2.96 14.02 8.27
CA ASN A 235 2.27 14.97 7.39
C ASN A 235 1.31 15.85 8.19
N ARG A 236 1.42 17.18 8.02
CA ARG A 236 0.66 18.19 8.77
C ARG A 236 0.81 18.08 10.29
N GLY A 237 1.85 17.43 10.78
CA GLY A 237 2.15 17.21 12.20
C GLY A 237 3.58 17.58 12.55
N ARG A 238 3.90 17.47 13.83
CA ARG A 238 5.28 17.62 14.31
C ARG A 238 6.06 16.35 14.03
N ALA A 239 7.34 16.46 13.69
CA ALA A 239 8.25 15.33 13.68
C ALA A 239 8.26 14.67 15.07
N ARG A 240 8.43 13.35 15.08
CA ARG A 240 8.56 12.54 16.30
C ARG A 240 9.93 11.89 16.28
N VAL A 241 10.57 11.86 17.45
CA VAL A 241 11.88 11.25 17.62
C VAL A 241 11.77 10.23 18.74
N PHE A 242 12.33 9.06 18.51
CA PHE A 242 12.38 7.96 19.49
C PHE A 242 13.82 7.49 19.67
N SER A 243 14.28 7.46 20.90
CA SER A 243 15.54 6.83 21.30
C SER A 243 15.25 5.43 21.83
N PHE A 244 16.11 4.49 21.52
CA PHE A 244 16.02 3.14 22.07
C PHE A 244 16.92 3.03 23.28
N LEU A 245 16.33 2.62 24.41
CA LEU A 245 17.10 2.38 25.63
C LEU A 245 17.81 1.02 25.52
N PRO A 246 19.05 0.91 26.02
CA PRO A 246 19.72 -0.39 26.10
C PRO A 246 18.91 -1.32 27.01
N ASN A 247 18.86 -2.58 26.63
CA ASN A 247 18.33 -3.65 27.48
C ASN A 247 19.20 -3.86 28.72
#